data_ba5b074ccc3163f14a89cd5c7fac0471
#
_entry.id   ba5b074ccc3163f14a89cd5c7fac0471
#
_cell.length_a   1.000
_cell.length_b   1.000
_cell.length_c   1.000
_cell.angle_alpha   90.00
_cell.angle_beta   90.00
_cell.angle_gamma   90.00
#
_symmetry.space_group_name_H-M   'P 1'
#
loop_
_entity.id
_entity.type
_entity.pdbx_description
1 polymer ?
#
loop_
_entity_poly.entity_id
_entity_poly.type
_entity_poly.pdbx_seq_one_letter_code
_entity_poly.pdbx_strand_id
1 'polypeptide(L)'
;LPEIDRLLGIRRKRETRLRFLAMELEQRAAELEAEIEAIPDPTVRLILRQRYIDGMTWEHVSRRNGHAGTNWARMRATRYFEEVEVWTGKSS
;
A
#
# COMPACT_ATOMS: atom_id res chain seq x y z
N LEU A 1 -42.53 -13.96 4.62
CA LEU A 1 -42.94 -12.71 4.00
C LEU A 1 -41.94 -12.34 2.90
N PRO A 2 -42.42 -12.03 1.69
CA PRO A 2 -41.52 -11.76 0.55
C PRO A 2 -40.56 -10.57 0.77
N GLU A 3 -40.96 -9.59 1.57
CA GLU A 3 -40.12 -8.44 1.88
C GLU A 3 -38.94 -8.80 2.78
N ILE A 4 -39.15 -9.70 3.75
CA ILE A 4 -38.07 -10.15 4.64
C ILE A 4 -37.06 -10.99 3.88
N ASP A 5 -37.52 -11.89 3.01
CA ASP A 5 -36.64 -12.70 2.16
C ASP A 5 -35.81 -11.83 1.22
N ARG A 6 -36.43 -10.77 0.69
CA ARG A 6 -35.76 -9.81 -0.15
C ARG A 6 -34.63 -9.05 0.60
N LEU A 7 -34.91 -8.61 1.83
CA LEU A 7 -33.94 -7.95 2.70
C LEU A 7 -32.80 -8.88 3.10
N LEU A 8 -33.11 -10.13 3.43
CA LEU A 8 -32.10 -11.14 3.74
C LEU A 8 -31.22 -11.46 2.54
N GLY A 9 -31.79 -11.50 1.34
CA GLY A 9 -31.04 -11.70 0.10
C GLY A 9 -30.07 -10.55 -0.17
N ILE A 10 -30.46 -9.31 0.07
CA ILE A 10 -29.61 -8.13 -0.06
C ILE A 10 -28.46 -8.17 0.94
N ARG A 11 -28.74 -8.56 2.20
CA ARG A 11 -27.70 -8.71 3.24
C ARG A 11 -26.67 -9.75 2.85
N ARG A 12 -27.10 -10.92 2.38
CA ARG A 12 -26.18 -11.97 1.93
C ARG A 12 -25.27 -11.50 0.79
N LYS A 13 -25.83 -10.78 -0.18
CA LYS A 13 -25.05 -10.21 -1.28
C LYS A 13 -24.01 -9.21 -0.80
N ARG A 14 -24.37 -8.34 0.15
CA ARG A 14 -23.43 -7.38 0.75
C ARG A 14 -22.31 -8.06 1.52
N GLU A 15 -22.66 -9.06 2.34
CA GLU A 15 -21.68 -9.82 3.10
C GLU A 15 -20.69 -10.54 2.19
N THR A 16 -21.17 -11.16 1.11
CA THR A 16 -20.34 -11.83 0.11
C THR A 16 -19.42 -10.83 -0.56
N ARG A 17 -19.94 -9.66 -0.95
CA ARG A 17 -19.17 -8.61 -1.58
C ARG A 17 -18.06 -8.08 -0.65
N LEU A 18 -18.38 -7.88 0.64
CA LEU A 18 -17.40 -7.45 1.63
C LEU A 18 -16.29 -8.48 1.83
N ARG A 19 -16.62 -9.77 1.84
CA ARG A 19 -15.63 -10.84 1.91
C ARG A 19 -14.70 -10.84 0.71
N PHE A 20 -15.22 -10.68 -0.51
CA PHE A 20 -14.41 -10.59 -1.72
C PHE A 20 -13.49 -9.38 -1.68
N LEU A 21 -13.99 -8.21 -1.26
CA LEU A 21 -13.19 -7.00 -1.13
C LEU A 21 -12.07 -7.18 -0.10
N ALA A 22 -12.36 -7.80 1.04
CA ALA A 22 -11.37 -8.10 2.06
C ALA A 22 -10.27 -9.02 1.53
N MET A 23 -10.64 -10.07 0.79
CA MET A 23 -9.69 -10.99 0.16
C MET A 23 -8.82 -10.28 -0.87
N GLU A 24 -9.40 -9.41 -1.71
CA GLU A 24 -8.66 -8.63 -2.68
C GLU A 24 -7.65 -7.69 -2.01
N LEU A 25 -8.07 -7.03 -0.93
CA LEU A 25 -7.19 -6.14 -0.15
C LEU A 25 -6.04 -6.92 0.48
N GLU A 26 -6.30 -8.10 1.03
CA GLU A 26 -5.26 -8.96 1.59
C GLU A 26 -4.26 -9.42 0.53
N GLN A 27 -4.73 -9.80 -0.66
CA GLN A 27 -3.87 -10.18 -1.77
C GLN A 27 -3.00 -9.03 -2.23
N ARG A 28 -3.58 -7.83 -2.36
CA ARG A 28 -2.83 -6.63 -2.75
C ARG A 28 -1.80 -6.24 -1.70
N ALA A 29 -2.12 -6.38 -0.43
CA ALA A 29 -1.17 -6.12 0.65
C ALA A 29 0.01 -7.09 0.59
N ALA A 30 -0.25 -8.38 0.36
CA ALA A 30 0.80 -9.39 0.22
C ALA A 30 1.68 -9.14 -1.01
N GLU A 31 1.09 -8.78 -2.15
CA GLU A 31 1.81 -8.42 -3.37
C GLU A 31 2.67 -7.18 -3.16
N LEU A 32 2.12 -6.15 -2.51
CA LEU A 32 2.85 -4.93 -2.20
C LEU A 32 4.01 -5.21 -1.26
N GLU A 33 3.81 -6.03 -0.25
CA GLU A 33 4.86 -6.43 0.68
C GLU A 33 6.00 -7.15 -0.04
N ALA A 34 5.67 -8.07 -0.95
CA ALA A 34 6.66 -8.77 -1.77
C ALA A 34 7.43 -7.80 -2.68
N GLU A 35 6.75 -6.85 -3.30
CA GLU A 35 7.38 -5.83 -4.13
C GLU A 35 8.34 -4.96 -3.32
N ILE A 36 7.92 -4.54 -2.12
CA ILE A 36 8.77 -3.74 -1.22
C ILE A 36 10.01 -4.54 -0.80
N GLU A 37 9.85 -5.81 -0.44
CA GLU A 37 10.97 -6.66 -0.04
C GLU A 37 11.99 -6.88 -1.17
N ALA A 38 11.55 -6.78 -2.42
CA ALA A 38 12.41 -6.90 -3.59
C ALA A 38 13.25 -5.64 -3.87
N ILE A 39 12.96 -4.53 -3.21
CA ILE A 39 13.70 -3.26 -3.39
C ILE A 39 15.10 -3.39 -2.78
N PRO A 40 16.18 -3.16 -3.55
CA PRO A 40 17.55 -3.35 -3.06
C PRO A 40 18.00 -2.30 -2.04
N ASP A 41 17.44 -1.08 -2.07
CA ASP A 41 17.79 -0.02 -1.14
C ASP A 41 17.08 -0.23 0.20
N PRO A 42 17.81 -0.54 1.30
CA PRO A 42 17.18 -0.82 2.58
C PRO A 42 16.45 0.39 3.19
N THR A 43 16.91 1.60 2.92
CA THR A 43 16.27 2.82 3.41
C THR A 43 14.92 3.03 2.73
N VAL A 44 14.86 2.90 1.42
CA VAL A 44 13.61 3.01 0.65
C VAL A 44 12.65 1.90 1.04
N ARG A 45 13.13 0.69 1.20
CA ARG A 45 12.33 -0.45 1.64
C ARG A 45 11.65 -0.17 2.97
N LEU A 46 12.39 0.35 3.95
CA LEU A 46 11.87 0.70 5.25
C LEU A 46 10.81 1.81 5.18
N ILE A 47 11.08 2.85 4.42
CA ILE A 47 10.17 3.98 4.21
C ILE A 47 8.84 3.50 3.63
N LEU A 48 8.90 2.70 2.56
CA LEU A 48 7.70 2.20 1.89
C LEU A 48 6.91 1.23 2.77
N ARG A 49 7.59 0.41 3.54
CA ARG A 49 6.94 -0.48 4.50
C ARG A 49 6.17 0.32 5.55
N GLN A 50 6.81 1.33 6.15
CA GLN A 50 6.17 2.17 7.16
C GLN A 50 4.98 2.95 6.57
N ARG A 51 5.12 3.47 5.37
CA ARG A 51 4.06 4.26 4.72
C ARG A 51 2.88 3.41 4.28
N TYR A 52 3.12 2.30 3.59
CA TYR A 52 2.06 1.53 2.92
C TYR A 52 1.60 0.29 3.69
N ILE A 53 2.44 -0.33 4.47
CA ILE A 53 2.08 -1.50 5.28
C ILE A 53 1.60 -1.05 6.67
N ASP A 54 2.39 -0.21 7.34
CA ASP A 54 2.08 0.26 8.70
C ASP A 54 1.11 1.45 8.73
N GLY A 55 0.83 2.06 7.59
CA GLY A 55 -0.15 3.15 7.48
C GLY A 55 0.30 4.49 8.05
N MET A 56 1.59 4.73 8.18
CA MET A 56 2.12 5.99 8.71
C MET A 56 2.03 7.12 7.67
N THR A 57 1.90 8.36 8.16
CA THR A 57 2.02 9.54 7.30
C THR A 57 3.49 9.74 6.90
N TRP A 58 3.72 10.44 5.79
CA TRP A 58 5.08 10.78 5.37
C TRP A 58 5.87 11.52 6.43
N GLU A 59 5.20 12.42 7.14
CA GLU A 59 5.79 13.18 8.26
C GLU A 59 6.22 12.25 9.38
N HIS A 60 5.36 11.31 9.76
CA HIS A 60 5.66 10.33 10.81
C HIS A 60 6.82 9.42 10.41
N VAL A 61 6.84 8.96 9.16
CA VAL A 61 7.95 8.15 8.63
C VAL A 61 9.27 8.93 8.72
N SER A 62 9.25 10.20 8.30
CA SER A 62 10.44 11.05 8.36
C SER A 62 10.97 11.21 9.78
N ARG A 63 10.09 11.54 10.73
CA ARG A 63 10.46 11.70 12.15
C ARG A 63 10.98 10.41 12.75
N ARG A 64 10.34 9.28 12.45
CA ARG A 64 10.75 7.99 12.97
C ARG A 64 12.13 7.57 12.50
N ASN A 65 12.54 8.07 11.33
CA ASN A 65 13.87 7.81 10.77
C ASN A 65 14.88 8.92 11.09
N GLY A 66 14.58 9.78 12.08
CA GLY A 66 15.51 10.80 12.57
C GLY A 66 15.54 12.09 11.76
N HIS A 67 14.56 12.34 10.91
CA HIS A 67 14.51 13.53 10.07
C HIS A 67 13.36 14.46 10.50
N ALA A 68 13.70 15.67 10.91
CA ALA A 68 12.74 16.66 11.38
C ALA A 68 11.90 17.29 10.28
N GLY A 69 12.27 17.14 9.02
CA GLY A 69 11.51 17.66 7.88
C GLY A 69 10.36 16.73 7.48
N THR A 70 9.27 17.33 7.04
CA THR A 70 8.06 16.59 6.65
C THR A 70 8.21 15.82 5.34
N ASN A 71 9.15 16.20 4.49
CA ASN A 71 9.26 15.70 3.11
C ASN A 71 10.40 14.71 2.86
N TRP A 72 11.25 14.45 3.85
CA TRP A 72 12.41 13.59 3.64
C TRP A 72 12.03 12.21 3.09
N ALA A 73 11.11 11.52 3.74
CA ALA A 73 10.71 10.18 3.34
C ALA A 73 10.06 10.17 1.95
N ARG A 74 9.17 11.12 1.70
CA ARG A 74 8.50 11.26 0.40
C ARG A 74 9.50 11.55 -0.71
N MET A 75 10.43 12.46 -0.49
CA MET A 75 11.45 12.81 -1.47
C MET A 75 12.38 11.63 -1.76
N ARG A 76 12.75 10.90 -0.72
CA ARG A 76 13.62 9.73 -0.86
C ARG A 76 12.95 8.63 -1.70
N ALA A 77 11.68 8.36 -1.42
CA ALA A 77 10.88 7.39 -2.18
C ALA A 77 10.67 7.84 -3.63
N THR A 78 10.33 9.11 -3.83
CA THR A 78 10.10 9.69 -5.16
C THR A 78 11.37 9.60 -6.01
N ARG A 79 12.52 9.93 -5.44
CA ARG A 79 13.81 9.83 -6.13
C ARG A 79 14.12 8.41 -6.57
N TYR A 80 13.84 7.43 -5.71
CA TYR A 80 14.02 6.03 -6.06
C TYR A 80 13.16 5.63 -7.27
N PHE A 81 11.88 5.99 -7.25
CA PHE A 81 10.96 5.68 -8.35
C PHE A 81 11.36 6.36 -9.66
N GLU A 82 11.84 7.59 -9.59
CA GLU A 82 12.34 8.30 -10.76
C GLU A 82 13.55 7.59 -11.37
N GLU A 83 14.49 7.15 -10.54
CA GLU A 83 15.66 6.40 -10.97
C GLU A 83 15.28 5.08 -11.64
N VAL A 84 14.31 4.36 -11.08
CA VAL A 84 13.81 3.10 -11.63
C VAL A 84 13.09 3.33 -12.97
N GLU A 85 12.29 4.39 -13.10
CA GLU A 85 11.63 4.74 -14.35
C GLU A 85 12.63 5.07 -15.46
N VAL A 86 13.66 5.84 -15.14
CA VAL A 86 14.73 6.16 -16.10
C VAL A 86 15.45 4.89 -16.54
N TRP A 87 15.73 3.97 -15.60
CA TRP A 87 16.33 2.67 -15.90
C TRP A 87 15.45 1.85 -16.85
N THR A 88 14.17 1.73 -16.51
CA THR A 88 13.20 0.97 -17.31
C THR A 88 13.00 1.60 -18.69
N GLY A 89 12.96 2.92 -18.75
CA GLY A 89 12.86 3.67 -20.00
C GLY A 89 14.06 3.47 -20.93
N LYS A 90 15.24 3.28 -20.38
CA LYS A 90 16.47 3.03 -21.16
C LYS A 90 16.54 1.59 -21.67
N SER A 91 15.91 0.64 -20.99
CA SER A 91 15.94 -0.76 -21.37
C SER A 91 14.86 -1.14 -22.38
N SER A 92 13.95 -0.25 -22.64
CA SER A 92 12.90 -0.43 -23.63
C SER A 92 13.22 0.33 -24.91
#